data_53327e5b32173b61a2dbaea5e794f9b1
#
_entry.id   53327e5b32173b61a2dbaea5e794f9b1
#
_cell.length_a   1.000
_cell.length_b   1.000
_cell.length_c   1.000
_cell.angle_alpha   90.00
_cell.angle_beta   90.00
_cell.angle_gamma   90.00
#
_symmetry.space_group_name_H-M   'P 1'
#
loop_
_entity.id
_entity.type
_entity.pdbx_description
1 polymer ?
#
loop_
_entity_poly.entity_id
_entity_poly.type
_entity_poly.pdbx_seq_one_letter_code
_entity_poly.pdbx_strand_id
1 'polypeptide(L)'
;MNRRLVVAAGGTAVGAALLLSGCNGDGSGANADGNDMKLSANEALLKSSQKTAESDTFKADLTVTGTGSDSGKIHATGQFRLKPTLKFSAQLDQVSHNGQAVPAAKGQAIFTGNTLYAKVPQLAQFVSGGKPWVKIDVNQVSQRTGFDVQGLVNQVEKVNPAEQTKMFTGSKDVHRVGSETVDGVKTVHYAGTVTVQDALNRLDAQTRQKADGWLPKDRDGKINFDLWTDGNNLPRKLVSKSSGTQGDGGSVTVLYSDYGKSFGVNPPPSDQVGAMSLGSLLGGN
;
A
#
# COMPACT_ATOMS: atom_id res chain seq x y z
N MET A 1 -71.08 31.60 -10.20
CA MET A 1 -72.08 30.63 -10.63
C MET A 1 -71.46 29.24 -10.51
N ASN A 2 -71.90 28.61 -9.49
CA ASN A 2 -72.48 27.24 -9.50
C ASN A 2 -71.52 26.13 -9.87
N ARG A 3 -71.24 25.33 -8.99
CA ARG A 3 -71.86 24.20 -8.25
C ARG A 3 -71.05 22.92 -8.56
N ARG A 4 -70.60 22.34 -7.55
CA ARG A 4 -71.06 21.15 -6.82
C ARG A 4 -70.53 19.85 -7.38
N LEU A 5 -69.87 19.16 -6.54
CA LEU A 5 -70.24 18.01 -5.68
C LEU A 5 -70.05 16.69 -6.45
N VAL A 6 -69.63 15.61 -5.97
CA VAL A 6 -69.61 14.92 -4.69
C VAL A 6 -69.25 13.42 -4.98
N VAL A 7 -68.54 12.82 -4.08
CA VAL A 7 -68.81 11.47 -3.48
C VAL A 7 -68.39 10.29 -4.34
N ALA A 8 -67.72 9.39 -3.88
CA ALA A 8 -67.43 8.67 -2.67
C ALA A 8 -67.32 7.19 -3.00
N ALA A 9 -66.63 6.54 -2.12
CA ALA A 9 -66.74 5.19 -1.70
C ALA A 9 -66.23 4.10 -2.67
N GLY A 10 -65.51 3.21 -2.31
CA GLY A 10 -65.24 2.44 -1.10
C GLY A 10 -64.80 1.08 -1.54
N GLY A 11 -64.10 0.38 -0.76
CA GLY A 11 -63.79 -1.03 -1.03
C GLY A 11 -62.45 -1.41 -0.36
N THR A 12 -62.47 -1.57 0.92
CA THR A 12 -62.18 -2.77 1.76
C THR A 12 -61.17 -3.74 1.10
N ALA A 13 -60.03 -3.83 1.65
CA ALA A 13 -59.58 -4.69 2.74
C ALA A 13 -59.13 -6.09 2.27
N VAL A 14 -58.23 -6.57 2.98
CA VAL A 14 -57.74 -7.89 3.37
C VAL A 14 -56.24 -7.94 3.06
N GLY A 15 -55.30 -7.78 3.93
CA GLY A 15 -55.11 -8.56 5.15
C GLY A 15 -54.38 -9.84 4.84
N ALA A 16 -53.06 -9.77 4.84
CA ALA A 16 -52.28 -10.98 5.09
C ALA A 16 -51.01 -10.60 5.88
N ALA A 17 -51.19 -10.55 7.18
CA ALA A 17 -50.09 -10.62 8.12
C ALA A 17 -49.53 -12.04 8.08
N LEU A 18 -48.33 -12.20 7.59
CA LEU A 18 -47.51 -13.39 7.86
C LEU A 18 -46.56 -13.05 8.99
N LEU A 19 -47.02 -13.38 10.18
CA LEU A 19 -46.17 -13.54 11.36
C LEU A 19 -45.29 -14.78 11.14
N LEU A 20 -44.02 -14.61 10.94
CA LEU A 20 -43.05 -15.63 11.23
C LEU A 20 -42.28 -15.21 12.49
N SER A 21 -42.79 -15.73 13.57
CA SER A 21 -42.14 -15.83 14.86
C SER A 21 -41.02 -16.88 14.79
N GLY A 22 -39.89 -16.57 15.38
CA GLY A 22 -38.87 -17.53 15.75
C GLY A 22 -37.45 -16.97 15.50
N CYS A 23 -36.66 -16.73 16.38
CA CYS A 23 -36.18 -17.23 17.63
C CYS A 23 -35.21 -16.23 18.24
N ASN A 24 -35.30 -16.14 19.50
CA ASN A 24 -34.41 -15.59 20.50
C ASN A 24 -32.92 -15.81 20.20
N GLY A 25 -32.15 -14.78 20.48
CA GLY A 25 -30.67 -14.81 20.57
C GLY A 25 -30.14 -13.44 20.96
N ASP A 26 -29.83 -13.31 22.24
CA ASP A 26 -29.31 -12.14 22.95
C ASP A 26 -28.32 -11.23 22.23
N GLY A 27 -28.49 -9.94 22.49
CA GLY A 27 -27.39 -9.12 22.91
C GLY A 27 -26.88 -8.03 21.96
N SER A 28 -27.20 -6.82 22.34
CA SER A 28 -26.37 -5.59 22.14
C SER A 28 -26.65 -4.72 20.93
N GLY A 29 -27.26 -3.62 21.28
CA GLY A 29 -27.44 -2.35 20.58
C GLY A 29 -26.69 -2.10 19.28
N ALA A 30 -27.40 -2.18 18.17
CA ALA A 30 -26.97 -1.63 16.91
C ALA A 30 -27.83 -0.41 16.60
N ASN A 31 -27.25 0.76 16.69
CA ASN A 31 -27.80 1.95 16.06
C ASN A 31 -27.78 1.72 14.55
N ALA A 32 -28.97 1.64 13.98
CA ALA A 32 -29.19 1.54 12.55
C ALA A 32 -28.97 2.91 11.92
N ASP A 33 -27.82 3.10 11.29
CA ASP A 33 -27.69 4.07 10.21
C ASP A 33 -27.70 3.32 8.87
N GLY A 34 -28.55 3.83 7.98
CA GLY A 34 -29.13 3.26 6.80
C GLY A 34 -28.28 2.43 5.87
N ASN A 35 -28.87 1.37 5.42
CA ASN A 35 -28.79 0.71 4.11
C ASN A 35 -27.45 0.30 3.51
N ASP A 36 -26.43 0.03 4.31
CA ASP A 36 -25.24 -0.68 3.86
C ASP A 36 -25.44 -2.17 4.06
N MET A 37 -25.67 -2.92 2.97
CA MET A 37 -25.44 -4.36 2.97
C MET A 37 -24.02 -4.57 3.47
N LYS A 38 -23.87 -5.03 4.71
CA LYS A 38 -22.55 -5.29 5.30
C LYS A 38 -21.87 -6.37 4.47
N LEU A 39 -20.92 -5.97 3.67
CA LEU A 39 -20.04 -6.90 2.93
C LEU A 39 -19.41 -7.86 3.94
N SER A 40 -19.27 -9.12 3.58
CA SER A 40 -18.38 -10.02 4.31
C SER A 40 -16.95 -9.45 4.29
N ALA A 41 -16.12 -9.80 5.26
CA ALA A 41 -14.76 -9.29 5.32
C ALA A 41 -13.96 -9.62 4.05
N ASN A 42 -14.15 -10.81 3.47
CA ASN A 42 -13.52 -11.19 2.20
C ASN A 42 -13.98 -10.32 1.02
N GLU A 43 -15.27 -10.05 0.92
CA GLU A 43 -15.81 -9.14 -0.12
C GLU A 43 -15.29 -7.72 0.05
N ALA A 44 -15.15 -7.24 1.29
CA ALA A 44 -14.60 -5.93 1.58
C ALA A 44 -13.14 -5.82 1.12
N LEU A 45 -12.31 -6.83 1.36
CA LEU A 45 -10.93 -6.88 0.88
C LEU A 45 -10.87 -6.89 -0.65
N LEU A 46 -11.69 -7.72 -1.29
CA LEU A 46 -11.75 -7.79 -2.76
C LEU A 46 -12.17 -6.45 -3.34
N LYS A 47 -13.23 -5.83 -2.81
CA LYS A 47 -13.70 -4.51 -3.24
C LYS A 47 -12.65 -3.43 -3.02
N SER A 48 -11.94 -3.50 -1.89
CA SER A 48 -10.84 -2.57 -1.59
C SER A 48 -9.71 -2.68 -2.62
N SER A 49 -9.27 -3.90 -2.94
CA SER A 49 -8.26 -4.11 -3.98
C SER A 49 -8.70 -3.57 -5.35
N GLN A 50 -9.96 -3.85 -5.75
CA GLN A 50 -10.51 -3.37 -7.02
C GLN A 50 -10.59 -1.83 -7.07
N LYS A 51 -11.13 -1.20 -6.01
CA LYS A 51 -11.25 0.26 -5.93
C LYS A 51 -9.89 0.95 -5.93
N THR A 52 -8.93 0.36 -5.27
CA THR A 52 -7.56 0.90 -5.25
C THR A 52 -6.89 0.81 -6.61
N ALA A 53 -7.13 -0.25 -7.39
CA ALA A 53 -6.61 -0.42 -8.74
C ALA A 53 -7.16 0.61 -9.75
N GLU A 54 -8.29 1.26 -9.44
CA GLU A 54 -8.83 2.39 -10.21
C GLU A 54 -8.05 3.70 -9.97
N SER A 55 -7.25 3.77 -8.90
CA SER A 55 -6.51 4.98 -8.55
C SER A 55 -5.12 4.96 -9.18
N ASP A 56 -4.85 5.92 -10.05
CA ASP A 56 -3.55 6.05 -10.72
C ASP A 56 -2.47 6.70 -9.83
N THR A 57 -2.88 7.33 -8.74
CA THR A 57 -1.99 8.07 -7.85
C THR A 57 -2.33 7.86 -6.38
N PHE A 58 -1.32 7.92 -5.53
CA PHE A 58 -1.46 7.89 -4.07
C PHE A 58 -0.20 8.43 -3.39
N LYS A 59 -0.32 8.76 -2.11
CA LYS A 59 0.82 8.95 -1.21
C LYS A 59 0.92 7.78 -0.24
N ALA A 60 2.13 7.44 0.14
CA ALA A 60 2.42 6.44 1.15
C ALA A 60 3.45 6.96 2.17
N ASP A 61 3.21 6.60 3.44
CA ASP A 61 4.15 6.71 4.54
C ASP A 61 4.45 5.30 5.02
N LEU A 62 5.68 4.85 4.82
CA LEU A 62 6.12 3.48 5.04
C LEU A 62 7.06 3.39 6.25
N THR A 63 6.74 2.52 7.17
CA THR A 63 7.67 2.08 8.21
C THR A 63 7.89 0.57 8.09
N VAL A 64 9.14 0.16 7.97
CA VAL A 64 9.56 -1.24 8.06
C VAL A 64 10.39 -1.43 9.31
N THR A 65 10.10 -2.48 10.08
CA THR A 65 10.87 -2.86 11.27
C THR A 65 11.24 -4.31 11.15
N GLY A 66 12.52 -4.60 11.18
CA GLY A 66 13.07 -5.96 11.28
C GLY A 66 13.40 -6.32 12.72
N THR A 67 13.39 -7.61 13.02
CA THR A 67 13.79 -8.18 14.32
C THR A 67 14.84 -9.29 14.07
N GLY A 68 15.49 -9.74 15.14
CA GLY A 68 16.53 -10.76 15.04
C GLY A 68 17.84 -10.24 14.44
N SER A 69 18.46 -11.04 13.58
CA SER A 69 19.73 -10.72 12.91
C SER A 69 19.61 -9.48 11.99
N ASP A 70 18.43 -9.24 11.44
CA ASP A 70 18.12 -8.10 10.57
C ASP A 70 17.41 -6.98 11.32
N SER A 71 17.68 -6.85 12.63
CA SER A 71 17.02 -5.82 13.43
C SER A 71 17.34 -4.43 12.89
N GLY A 72 16.29 -3.65 12.65
CA GLY A 72 16.43 -2.31 12.10
C GLY A 72 15.10 -1.65 11.83
N LYS A 73 15.17 -0.38 11.48
CA LYS A 73 13.99 0.40 11.10
C LYS A 73 14.28 1.24 9.89
N ILE A 74 13.34 1.25 8.96
CA ILE A 74 13.32 2.12 7.79
C ILE A 74 12.04 2.93 7.84
N HIS A 75 12.14 4.23 7.63
CA HIS A 75 10.98 5.10 7.42
C HIS A 75 11.17 5.89 6.14
N ALA A 76 10.14 5.87 5.29
CA ALA A 76 10.13 6.56 4.02
C ALA A 76 8.75 7.11 3.70
N THR A 77 8.71 8.26 3.07
CA THR A 77 7.48 8.86 2.54
C THR A 77 7.59 9.01 1.04
N GLY A 78 6.46 8.96 0.33
CA GLY A 78 6.49 9.11 -1.11
C GLY A 78 5.14 9.43 -1.73
N GLN A 79 5.20 9.93 -2.94
CA GLN A 79 4.05 10.13 -3.82
C GLN A 79 4.29 9.37 -5.12
N PHE A 80 3.27 8.63 -5.55
CA PHE A 80 3.37 7.64 -6.60
C PHE A 80 2.29 7.87 -7.65
N ARG A 81 2.70 7.85 -8.92
CA ARG A 81 1.81 7.76 -10.06
C ARG A 81 2.10 6.44 -10.77
N LEU A 82 1.11 5.57 -10.85
CA LEU A 82 1.25 4.25 -11.46
C LEU A 82 0.98 4.27 -12.96
N LYS A 83 0.02 5.09 -13.40
CA LYS A 83 -0.41 5.15 -14.79
C LYS A 83 -0.37 6.58 -15.35
N PRO A 84 -0.22 6.75 -16.68
CA PRO A 84 0.04 5.72 -17.71
C PRO A 84 1.47 5.17 -17.63
N THR A 85 2.39 5.85 -16.95
CA THR A 85 3.78 5.42 -16.71
C THR A 85 4.13 5.64 -15.26
N LEU A 86 4.88 4.71 -14.69
CA LEU A 86 5.36 4.81 -13.32
C LEU A 86 6.22 6.08 -13.15
N LYS A 87 5.85 6.89 -12.18
CA LYS A 87 6.64 8.02 -11.67
C LYS A 87 6.50 8.07 -10.16
N PHE A 88 7.56 8.42 -9.48
CA PHE A 88 7.49 8.65 -8.04
C PHE A 88 8.51 9.68 -7.56
N SER A 89 8.21 10.27 -6.42
CA SER A 89 9.15 11.01 -5.59
C SER A 89 9.06 10.46 -4.18
N ALA A 90 10.18 10.04 -3.64
CA ALA A 90 10.25 9.43 -2.33
C ALA A 90 11.40 10.03 -1.51
N GLN A 91 11.20 10.08 -0.20
CA GLN A 91 12.20 10.47 0.78
C GLN A 91 12.41 9.33 1.77
N LEU A 92 13.67 8.97 1.99
CA LEU A 92 14.13 8.04 3.00
C LEU A 92 14.76 8.87 4.13
N ASP A 93 14.06 9.00 5.25
CA ASP A 93 14.43 9.92 6.32
C ASP A 93 14.91 9.21 7.60
N GLN A 94 14.64 7.91 7.73
CA GLN A 94 15.19 7.12 8.81
C GLN A 94 15.65 5.75 8.31
N VAL A 95 16.91 5.43 8.60
CA VAL A 95 17.45 4.07 8.50
C VAL A 95 18.24 3.78 9.77
N SER A 96 17.98 2.64 10.37
CA SER A 96 18.79 2.12 11.48
C SER A 96 19.04 0.63 11.28
N HIS A 97 20.16 0.14 11.78
CA HIS A 97 20.53 -1.27 11.83
C HIS A 97 21.11 -1.58 13.20
N ASN A 98 20.62 -2.62 13.86
CA ASN A 98 20.99 -3.00 15.23
C ASN A 98 20.85 -1.83 16.23
N GLY A 99 19.75 -1.06 16.09
CA GLY A 99 19.48 0.10 16.94
C GLY A 99 20.33 1.35 16.64
N GLN A 100 21.32 1.25 15.75
CA GLN A 100 22.18 2.36 15.37
C GLN A 100 21.64 3.05 14.10
N ALA A 101 21.56 4.38 14.14
CA ALA A 101 21.17 5.16 12.97
C ALA A 101 22.24 5.05 11.87
N VAL A 102 21.79 4.94 10.61
CA VAL A 102 22.64 4.95 9.41
C VAL A 102 22.37 6.23 8.61
N PRO A 103 22.94 7.39 9.01
CA PRO A 103 22.64 8.67 8.36
C PRO A 103 23.02 8.71 6.88
N ALA A 104 24.05 7.95 6.47
CA ALA A 104 24.49 7.83 5.09
C ALA A 104 23.46 7.19 4.15
N ALA A 105 22.47 6.48 4.71
CA ALA A 105 21.39 5.88 3.93
C ALA A 105 20.19 6.81 3.72
N LYS A 106 20.16 7.99 4.37
CA LYS A 106 19.09 8.98 4.15
C LYS A 106 19.24 9.61 2.78
N GLY A 107 18.10 9.86 2.12
CA GLY A 107 18.14 10.46 0.81
C GLY A 107 16.78 10.70 0.17
N GLN A 108 16.83 11.15 -1.05
CA GLN A 108 15.64 11.37 -1.88
C GLN A 108 15.81 10.62 -3.21
N ALA A 109 14.70 10.16 -3.76
CA ALA A 109 14.65 9.53 -5.06
C ALA A 109 13.49 10.10 -5.88
N ILE A 110 13.76 10.39 -7.16
CA ILE A 110 12.75 10.80 -8.13
C ILE A 110 12.89 9.88 -9.33
N PHE A 111 11.81 9.21 -9.72
CA PHE A 111 11.79 8.39 -10.92
C PHE A 111 10.81 8.95 -11.93
N THR A 112 11.29 9.23 -13.14
CA THR A 112 10.49 9.71 -14.25
C THR A 112 11.19 9.45 -15.59
N GLY A 113 10.45 9.02 -16.61
CA GLY A 113 10.98 8.82 -17.95
C GLY A 113 12.14 7.83 -18.02
N ASN A 114 12.10 6.73 -17.29
CA ASN A 114 13.16 5.71 -17.19
C ASN A 114 14.48 6.20 -16.57
N THR A 115 14.44 7.36 -15.90
CA THR A 115 15.57 7.93 -15.19
C THR A 115 15.28 7.98 -13.69
N LEU A 116 16.21 7.46 -12.91
CA LEU A 116 16.24 7.61 -11.47
C LEU A 116 17.19 8.75 -11.11
N TYR A 117 16.68 9.74 -10.39
CA TYR A 117 17.48 10.76 -9.75
C TYR A 117 17.57 10.43 -8.27
N ALA A 118 18.78 10.32 -7.75
CA ALA A 118 19.01 10.04 -6.35
C ALA A 118 19.82 11.18 -5.71
N LYS A 119 19.42 11.57 -4.50
CA LYS A 119 20.13 12.54 -3.68
C LYS A 119 20.50 11.86 -2.38
N VAL A 120 21.77 11.52 -2.26
CA VAL A 120 22.38 10.95 -1.06
C VAL A 120 23.54 11.85 -0.67
N PRO A 121 23.35 12.79 0.27
CA PRO A 121 24.30 13.87 0.53
C PRO A 121 25.74 13.39 0.79
N GLN A 122 25.90 12.29 1.54
CA GLN A 122 27.23 11.74 1.89
C GLN A 122 27.96 11.14 0.69
N LEU A 123 27.25 10.78 -0.39
CA LEU A 123 27.84 10.18 -1.59
C LEU A 123 28.03 11.18 -2.73
N ALA A 124 27.51 12.41 -2.61
CA ALA A 124 27.47 13.38 -3.70
C ALA A 124 28.87 13.66 -4.31
N GLN A 125 29.89 13.79 -3.49
CA GLN A 125 31.26 14.04 -3.98
C GLN A 125 31.84 12.89 -4.81
N PHE A 126 31.46 11.66 -4.46
CA PHE A 126 32.00 10.45 -5.09
C PHE A 126 31.26 10.07 -6.37
N VAL A 127 29.93 10.28 -6.42
CA VAL A 127 29.10 9.71 -7.51
C VAL A 127 28.57 10.74 -8.50
N SER A 128 28.53 12.04 -8.14
CA SER A 128 27.90 13.08 -8.96
C SER A 128 28.81 14.29 -9.22
N GLY A 129 30.09 14.19 -8.89
CA GLY A 129 31.03 15.32 -9.02
C GLY A 129 30.66 16.50 -8.12
N GLY A 130 30.17 16.24 -6.90
CA GLY A 130 29.76 17.24 -5.92
C GLY A 130 28.36 17.84 -6.14
N LYS A 131 27.65 17.44 -7.19
CA LYS A 131 26.26 17.86 -7.39
C LYS A 131 25.33 17.17 -6.41
N PRO A 132 24.26 17.86 -5.92
CA PRO A 132 23.31 17.27 -4.96
C PRO A 132 22.61 16.00 -5.45
N TRP A 133 22.35 15.91 -6.76
CA TRP A 133 21.64 14.82 -7.40
C TRP A 133 22.54 14.07 -8.38
N VAL A 134 22.41 12.76 -8.39
CA VAL A 134 22.98 11.90 -9.43
C VAL A 134 21.86 11.43 -10.36
N LYS A 135 22.11 11.52 -11.66
CA LYS A 135 21.26 10.99 -12.72
C LYS A 135 21.69 9.57 -13.06
N ILE A 136 20.75 8.63 -13.02
CA ILE A 136 20.98 7.23 -13.31
C ILE A 136 20.00 6.82 -14.41
N ASP A 137 20.51 6.54 -15.60
CA ASP A 137 19.74 5.89 -16.66
C ASP A 137 19.63 4.40 -16.33
N VAL A 138 18.39 3.93 -16.08
CA VAL A 138 18.14 2.58 -15.59
C VAL A 138 18.69 1.53 -16.55
N ASN A 139 18.48 1.71 -17.85
CA ASN A 139 18.93 0.74 -18.84
C ASN A 139 20.45 0.73 -18.99
N GLN A 140 21.08 1.90 -19.03
CA GLN A 140 22.53 1.99 -19.22
C GLN A 140 23.31 1.43 -18.05
N VAL A 141 22.87 1.72 -16.81
CA VAL A 141 23.57 1.25 -15.63
C VAL A 141 23.45 -0.26 -15.48
N SER A 142 22.25 -0.81 -15.67
CA SER A 142 22.05 -2.27 -15.59
C SER A 142 22.92 -3.04 -16.58
N GLN A 143 23.06 -2.53 -17.82
CA GLN A 143 23.89 -3.17 -18.85
C GLN A 143 25.39 -3.09 -18.57
N ARG A 144 25.87 -1.99 -17.96
CA ARG A 144 27.29 -1.76 -17.76
C ARG A 144 27.87 -2.30 -16.47
N THR A 145 27.05 -2.36 -15.41
CA THR A 145 27.53 -2.68 -14.06
C THR A 145 26.94 -3.99 -13.51
N GLY A 146 25.92 -4.55 -14.16
CA GLY A 146 25.14 -5.64 -13.59
C GLY A 146 24.28 -5.23 -12.38
N PHE A 147 24.29 -3.95 -11.98
CA PHE A 147 23.49 -3.45 -10.88
C PHE A 147 22.03 -3.35 -11.30
N ASP A 148 21.16 -4.06 -10.61
CA ASP A 148 19.73 -4.13 -10.92
C ASP A 148 18.99 -2.87 -10.46
N VAL A 149 19.14 -1.76 -11.21
CA VAL A 149 18.37 -0.53 -10.96
C VAL A 149 16.89 -0.76 -11.20
N GLN A 150 16.53 -1.62 -12.14
CA GLN A 150 15.13 -1.98 -12.40
C GLN A 150 14.51 -2.68 -11.19
N GLY A 151 15.28 -3.52 -10.51
CA GLY A 151 14.88 -4.13 -9.24
C GLY A 151 14.55 -3.10 -8.16
N LEU A 152 15.33 -2.00 -8.07
CA LEU A 152 15.01 -0.89 -7.17
C LEU A 152 13.70 -0.19 -7.55
N VAL A 153 13.47 0.05 -8.82
CA VAL A 153 12.21 0.64 -9.31
C VAL A 153 11.03 -0.29 -9.02
N ASN A 154 11.21 -1.58 -9.19
CA ASN A 154 10.20 -2.59 -8.88
C ASN A 154 9.87 -2.67 -7.38
N GLN A 155 10.76 -2.19 -6.49
CA GLN A 155 10.45 -2.08 -5.05
C GLN A 155 9.26 -1.15 -4.76
N VAL A 156 8.95 -0.22 -5.66
CA VAL A 156 7.75 0.65 -5.55
C VAL A 156 6.46 -0.18 -5.54
N GLU A 157 6.46 -1.34 -6.18
CA GLU A 157 5.31 -2.24 -6.16
C GLU A 157 5.00 -2.81 -4.76
N LYS A 158 6.02 -2.86 -3.87
CA LYS A 158 5.82 -3.25 -2.48
C LYS A 158 4.94 -2.28 -1.68
N VAL A 159 4.79 -1.05 -2.15
CA VAL A 159 3.92 -0.05 -1.51
C VAL A 159 2.64 0.18 -2.31
N ASN A 160 2.43 -0.53 -3.42
CA ASN A 160 1.20 -0.45 -4.20
C ASN A 160 0.02 -1.01 -3.39
N PRO A 161 -0.93 -0.15 -2.96
CA PRO A 161 -2.00 -0.58 -2.06
C PRO A 161 -2.96 -1.59 -2.71
N ALA A 162 -3.12 -1.59 -4.04
CA ALA A 162 -3.96 -2.55 -4.74
C ALA A 162 -3.38 -3.97 -4.66
N GLU A 163 -2.09 -4.13 -4.95
CA GLU A 163 -1.41 -5.42 -4.92
C GLU A 163 -1.25 -5.95 -3.49
N GLN A 164 -0.95 -5.06 -2.54
CA GLN A 164 -0.89 -5.41 -1.13
C GLN A 164 -2.24 -5.95 -0.63
N THR A 165 -3.33 -5.23 -0.90
CA THR A 165 -4.67 -5.67 -0.49
C THR A 165 -5.07 -6.97 -1.18
N LYS A 166 -4.71 -7.14 -2.47
CA LYS A 166 -4.99 -8.34 -3.26
C LYS A 166 -4.37 -9.60 -2.64
N MET A 167 -3.13 -9.52 -2.15
CA MET A 167 -2.49 -10.65 -1.47
C MET A 167 -3.33 -11.16 -0.29
N PHE A 168 -3.95 -10.27 0.46
CA PHE A 168 -4.73 -10.63 1.65
C PHE A 168 -6.12 -11.20 1.35
N THR A 169 -6.62 -11.09 0.11
CA THR A 169 -7.87 -11.77 -0.30
C THR A 169 -7.75 -13.30 -0.26
N GLY A 170 -6.55 -13.85 -0.07
CA GLY A 170 -6.30 -15.27 0.16
C GLY A 170 -6.59 -15.75 1.59
N SER A 171 -6.82 -14.84 2.51
CA SER A 171 -7.10 -15.16 3.91
C SER A 171 -8.38 -15.98 4.05
N LYS A 172 -8.35 -16.99 4.92
CA LYS A 172 -9.51 -17.85 5.24
C LYS A 172 -10.16 -17.46 6.57
N ASP A 173 -9.51 -16.61 7.34
CA ASP A 173 -9.91 -16.19 8.69
C ASP A 173 -10.13 -14.67 8.80
N VAL A 174 -10.13 -13.95 7.70
CA VAL A 174 -10.33 -12.51 7.72
C VAL A 174 -11.68 -12.16 8.33
N HIS A 175 -11.69 -11.22 9.25
CA HIS A 175 -12.87 -10.76 9.97
C HIS A 175 -12.81 -9.25 10.21
N ARG A 176 -13.98 -8.68 10.45
CA ARG A 176 -14.11 -7.28 10.85
C ARG A 176 -13.83 -7.17 12.35
N VAL A 177 -12.86 -6.31 12.70
CA VAL A 177 -12.50 -6.01 14.11
C VAL A 177 -13.41 -4.90 14.66
N GLY A 178 -13.57 -3.81 13.89
CA GLY A 178 -14.35 -2.67 14.37
C GLY A 178 -14.28 -1.48 13.43
N SER A 179 -14.51 -0.30 13.96
CA SER A 179 -14.35 0.97 13.26
C SER A 179 -13.45 1.88 14.08
N GLU A 180 -12.50 2.50 13.40
CA GLU A 180 -11.49 3.38 14.00
C GLU A 180 -11.29 4.62 13.15
N THR A 181 -10.59 5.62 13.68
CA THR A 181 -10.18 6.79 12.93
C THR A 181 -8.67 6.71 12.65
N VAL A 182 -8.30 6.76 11.38
CA VAL A 182 -6.91 6.80 10.92
C VAL A 182 -6.68 8.15 10.23
N ASP A 183 -5.75 8.94 10.73
CA ASP A 183 -5.42 10.29 10.22
C ASP A 183 -6.66 11.16 9.97
N GLY A 184 -7.61 11.16 10.93
CA GLY A 184 -8.86 11.94 10.85
C GLY A 184 -9.94 11.34 9.96
N VAL A 185 -9.70 10.20 9.31
CA VAL A 185 -10.66 9.51 8.43
C VAL A 185 -11.29 8.33 9.16
N LYS A 186 -12.63 8.24 9.18
CA LYS A 186 -13.34 7.06 9.68
C LYS A 186 -13.04 5.85 8.81
N THR A 187 -12.69 4.75 9.43
CA THR A 187 -12.32 3.51 8.76
C THR A 187 -12.99 2.30 9.38
N VAL A 188 -13.08 1.23 8.61
CA VAL A 188 -13.40 -0.11 9.08
C VAL A 188 -12.11 -0.91 9.14
N HIS A 189 -11.86 -1.55 10.28
CA HIS A 189 -10.69 -2.37 10.53
C HIS A 189 -11.00 -3.84 10.27
N TYR A 190 -10.17 -4.48 9.46
CA TYR A 190 -10.17 -5.90 9.19
C TYR A 190 -8.84 -6.51 9.62
N ALA A 191 -8.89 -7.73 10.16
CA ALA A 191 -7.69 -8.49 10.51
C ALA A 191 -7.81 -9.92 10.00
N GLY A 192 -6.67 -10.56 9.75
CA GLY A 192 -6.62 -11.93 9.29
C GLY A 192 -5.20 -12.44 9.13
N THR A 193 -5.12 -13.68 8.65
CA THR A 193 -3.85 -14.37 8.40
C THR A 193 -3.85 -14.93 6.99
N VAL A 194 -2.71 -14.89 6.31
CA VAL A 194 -2.51 -15.52 5.01
C VAL A 194 -1.17 -16.25 5.00
N THR A 195 -1.08 -17.39 4.33
CA THR A 195 0.23 -18.01 4.07
C THR A 195 0.93 -17.27 2.94
N VAL A 196 2.26 -17.32 2.91
CA VAL A 196 3.04 -16.74 1.80
C VAL A 196 2.58 -17.31 0.47
N GLN A 197 2.32 -18.63 0.42
CA GLN A 197 1.83 -19.30 -0.78
C GLN A 197 0.45 -18.79 -1.22
N ASP A 198 -0.50 -18.67 -0.29
CA ASP A 198 -1.85 -18.17 -0.61
C ASP A 198 -1.81 -16.70 -1.06
N ALA A 199 -0.95 -15.87 -0.46
CA ALA A 199 -0.73 -14.49 -0.87
C ALA A 199 -0.20 -14.40 -2.31
N LEU A 200 0.82 -15.20 -2.65
CA LEU A 200 1.40 -15.25 -3.99
C LEU A 200 0.40 -15.75 -5.04
N ASN A 201 -0.45 -16.70 -4.70
CA ASN A 201 -1.46 -17.24 -5.61
C ASN A 201 -2.53 -16.20 -6.02
N ARG A 202 -2.66 -15.10 -5.29
CA ARG A 202 -3.59 -14.01 -5.62
C ARG A 202 -3.02 -13.01 -6.63
N LEU A 203 -1.71 -13.00 -6.82
CA LEU A 203 -1.03 -12.09 -7.75
C LEU A 203 -1.02 -12.67 -9.17
N ASP A 204 -1.01 -11.80 -10.18
CA ASP A 204 -0.70 -12.23 -11.56
C ASP A 204 0.75 -12.73 -11.67
N ALA A 205 1.09 -13.40 -12.76
CA ALA A 205 2.38 -14.06 -12.92
C ALA A 205 3.57 -13.08 -12.81
N GLN A 206 3.46 -11.88 -13.38
CA GLN A 206 4.53 -10.89 -13.35
C GLN A 206 4.72 -10.31 -11.95
N THR A 207 3.64 -9.90 -11.31
CA THR A 207 3.66 -9.38 -9.93
C THR A 207 4.12 -10.45 -8.94
N ARG A 208 3.71 -11.71 -9.13
CA ARG A 208 4.15 -12.85 -8.32
C ARG A 208 5.66 -13.05 -8.39
N GLN A 209 6.26 -13.02 -9.59
CA GLN A 209 7.70 -13.16 -9.76
C GLN A 209 8.47 -12.07 -9.00
N LYS A 210 7.98 -10.83 -9.03
CA LYS A 210 8.56 -9.72 -8.28
C LYS A 210 8.38 -9.90 -6.77
N ALA A 211 7.17 -10.28 -6.35
CA ALA A 211 6.84 -10.50 -4.93
C ALA A 211 7.64 -11.64 -4.32
N ASP A 212 7.98 -12.68 -5.08
CA ASP A 212 8.80 -13.80 -4.65
C ASP A 212 10.19 -13.39 -4.14
N GLY A 213 10.71 -12.29 -4.64
CA GLY A 213 12.01 -11.75 -4.22
C GLY A 213 12.04 -11.09 -2.85
N TRP A 214 10.89 -10.67 -2.30
CA TRP A 214 10.82 -9.93 -1.04
C TRP A 214 9.89 -10.54 0.02
N LEU A 215 9.07 -11.51 -0.34
CA LEU A 215 8.32 -12.30 0.64
C LEU A 215 9.21 -13.35 1.30
N PRO A 216 8.87 -13.79 2.52
CA PRO A 216 9.58 -14.89 3.17
C PRO A 216 9.69 -16.13 2.27
N LYS A 217 10.82 -16.82 2.32
CA LYS A 217 11.03 -18.05 1.53
C LYS A 217 10.24 -19.24 2.04
N ASP A 218 9.89 -19.23 3.32
CA ASP A 218 8.97 -20.20 3.90
C ASP A 218 7.56 -19.97 3.36
N ARG A 219 7.11 -20.83 2.46
CA ARG A 219 5.83 -20.73 1.76
C ARG A 219 4.64 -20.99 2.67
N ASP A 220 4.82 -21.77 3.69
CA ASP A 220 3.81 -22.07 4.71
C ASP A 220 3.84 -21.04 5.86
N GLY A 221 4.84 -20.17 5.85
CA GLY A 221 4.99 -19.06 6.77
C GLY A 221 3.78 -18.17 6.75
N LYS A 222 3.34 -17.74 7.94
CA LYS A 222 2.14 -16.92 8.11
C LYS A 222 2.47 -15.44 8.14
N ILE A 223 1.64 -14.67 7.46
CA ILE A 223 1.62 -13.21 7.50
C ILE A 223 0.32 -12.81 8.17
N ASN A 224 0.41 -12.23 9.36
CA ASN A 224 -0.72 -11.59 10.01
C ASN A 224 -0.88 -10.19 9.42
N PHE A 225 -2.10 -9.77 9.12
CA PHE A 225 -2.35 -8.45 8.60
C PHE A 225 -3.53 -7.76 9.28
N ASP A 226 -3.44 -6.45 9.30
CA ASP A 226 -4.48 -5.53 9.72
C ASP A 226 -4.66 -4.50 8.60
N LEU A 227 -5.90 -4.31 8.13
CA LEU A 227 -6.24 -3.38 7.06
C LEU A 227 -7.37 -2.45 7.51
N TRP A 228 -7.18 -1.16 7.35
CA TRP A 228 -8.19 -0.14 7.60
C TRP A 228 -8.63 0.48 6.28
N THR A 229 -9.90 0.39 5.94
CA THR A 229 -10.48 0.97 4.73
C THR A 229 -11.45 2.09 5.06
N ASP A 230 -11.48 3.14 4.26
CA ASP A 230 -12.43 4.24 4.39
C ASP A 230 -13.81 3.91 3.78
N GLY A 231 -14.74 4.86 3.84
CA GLY A 231 -16.09 4.72 3.28
C GLY A 231 -16.14 4.48 1.77
N ASN A 232 -15.04 4.76 1.05
CA ASN A 232 -14.90 4.46 -0.38
C ASN A 232 -14.22 3.11 -0.64
N ASN A 233 -13.97 2.32 0.40
CA ASN A 233 -13.21 1.07 0.39
C ASN A 233 -11.74 1.25 -0.02
N LEU A 234 -11.16 2.43 0.16
CA LEU A 234 -9.74 2.66 -0.08
C LEU A 234 -8.94 2.40 1.20
N PRO A 235 -7.81 1.66 1.13
CA PRO A 235 -6.92 1.48 2.27
C PRO A 235 -6.43 2.81 2.83
N ARG A 236 -6.45 2.96 4.14
CA ARG A 236 -5.86 4.11 4.84
C ARG A 236 -4.64 3.69 5.64
N LYS A 237 -4.67 2.48 6.15
CA LYS A 237 -3.55 1.89 6.86
C LYS A 237 -3.50 0.40 6.58
N LEU A 238 -2.31 -0.10 6.44
CA LEU A 238 -2.00 -1.52 6.37
C LEU A 238 -0.86 -1.82 7.34
N VAL A 239 -1.02 -2.85 8.13
CA VAL A 239 0.05 -3.44 8.94
C VAL A 239 0.17 -4.89 8.55
N SER A 240 1.37 -5.34 8.23
CA SER A 240 1.66 -6.77 8.04
C SER A 240 2.82 -7.19 8.93
N LYS A 241 2.71 -8.37 9.52
CA LYS A 241 3.73 -8.95 10.39
C LYS A 241 4.02 -10.36 9.95
N SER A 242 5.27 -10.65 9.70
CA SER A 242 5.75 -12.01 9.45
C SER A 242 6.64 -12.46 10.60
N SER A 243 6.46 -13.72 11.01
CA SER A 243 7.38 -14.41 11.91
C SER A 243 8.31 -15.22 11.05
N GLY A 244 9.60 -14.92 11.08
CA GLY A 244 10.61 -15.74 10.43
C GLY A 244 10.93 -16.98 11.25
N THR A 245 11.62 -17.93 10.65
CA THR A 245 12.26 -19.03 11.36
C THR A 245 13.40 -18.48 12.22
N GLN A 246 13.61 -19.03 13.42
CA GLN A 246 14.67 -18.63 14.37
C GLN A 246 14.53 -17.24 15.00
N GLY A 247 13.31 -16.68 15.07
CA GLY A 247 13.08 -15.37 15.71
C GLY A 247 13.34 -14.17 14.80
N ASP A 248 13.79 -14.40 13.57
CA ASP A 248 13.84 -13.37 12.55
C ASP A 248 12.41 -13.08 12.08
N GLY A 249 12.02 -11.85 12.11
CA GLY A 249 10.68 -11.42 11.73
C GLY A 249 10.68 -9.96 11.33
N GLY A 250 9.52 -9.48 10.95
CA GLY A 250 9.40 -8.07 10.60
C GLY A 250 7.96 -7.59 10.56
N SER A 251 7.83 -6.29 10.62
CA SER A 251 6.56 -5.62 10.39
C SER A 251 6.72 -4.53 9.35
N VAL A 252 5.69 -4.40 8.54
CA VAL A 252 5.53 -3.30 7.58
C VAL A 252 4.26 -2.58 7.94
N THR A 253 4.36 -1.28 8.14
CA THR A 253 3.20 -0.39 8.31
C THR A 253 3.21 0.60 7.16
N VAL A 254 2.09 0.74 6.48
CA VAL A 254 1.90 1.75 5.43
C VAL A 254 0.65 2.55 5.72
N LEU A 255 0.79 3.86 5.74
CA LEU A 255 -0.34 4.80 5.74
C LEU A 255 -0.52 5.31 4.30
N TYR A 256 -1.76 5.32 3.82
CA TYR A 256 -2.10 5.75 2.47
C TYR A 256 -3.00 6.96 2.47
N SER A 257 -2.73 7.88 1.56
CA SER A 257 -3.52 9.09 1.41
C SER A 257 -3.53 9.60 -0.04
N ASP A 258 -4.31 10.64 -0.29
CA ASP A 258 -4.32 11.40 -1.54
C ASP A 258 -4.54 10.57 -2.80
N TYR A 259 -5.36 9.53 -2.72
CA TYR A 259 -5.76 8.74 -3.88
C TYR A 259 -6.39 9.60 -4.97
N GLY A 260 -5.96 9.38 -6.22
CA GLY A 260 -6.47 10.08 -7.39
C GLY A 260 -6.10 11.57 -7.48
N LYS A 261 -5.40 12.13 -6.49
CA LYS A 261 -4.98 13.54 -6.54
C LYS A 261 -3.82 13.75 -7.49
N SER A 262 -3.87 14.83 -8.25
CA SER A 262 -2.77 15.22 -9.12
C SER A 262 -1.62 15.80 -8.31
N PHE A 263 -0.41 15.33 -8.60
CA PHE A 263 0.84 15.92 -8.14
C PHE A 263 1.92 15.82 -9.22
N GLY A 264 2.84 16.78 -9.21
CA GLY A 264 3.97 16.79 -10.13
C GLY A 264 5.09 15.89 -9.64
N VAL A 265 5.59 15.02 -10.51
CA VAL A 265 6.88 14.34 -10.31
C VAL A 265 7.81 14.87 -11.41
N ASN A 266 8.62 15.85 -11.05
CA ASN A 266 9.51 16.55 -11.98
C ASN A 266 10.96 16.21 -11.67
N PRO A 267 11.84 16.15 -12.70
CA PRO A 267 13.27 16.04 -12.49
C PRO A 267 13.78 17.19 -11.61
N PRO A 268 14.91 17.00 -10.89
CA PRO A 268 15.56 18.10 -10.21
C PRO A 268 16.08 19.16 -11.21
N PRO A 269 16.35 20.41 -10.76
CA PRO A 269 16.99 21.42 -11.59
C PRO A 269 18.30 20.90 -12.21
N SER A 270 18.49 21.14 -13.50
CA SER A 270 19.62 20.56 -14.28
C SER A 270 21.00 20.98 -13.77
N ASP A 271 21.11 22.17 -13.20
CA ASP A 271 22.34 22.70 -12.57
C ASP A 271 22.72 21.95 -11.28
N GLN A 272 21.77 21.25 -10.65
CA GLN A 272 21.96 20.44 -9.45
C GLN A 272 22.20 18.96 -9.75
N VAL A 273 22.21 18.56 -11.02
CA VAL A 273 22.31 17.15 -11.43
C VAL A 273 23.68 16.87 -12.00
N GLY A 274 24.36 15.87 -11.43
CA GLY A 274 25.60 15.30 -11.96
C GLY A 274 25.34 13.97 -12.67
N ALA A 275 26.17 13.66 -13.66
CA ALA A 275 26.17 12.32 -14.25
C ALA A 275 26.83 11.34 -13.26
N MET A 276 26.32 10.10 -13.25
CA MET A 276 26.93 9.04 -12.46
C MET A 276 28.34 8.71 -13.00
N SER A 277 29.35 8.92 -12.17
CA SER A 277 30.72 8.50 -12.50
C SER A 277 30.87 7.01 -12.18
N LEU A 278 30.79 6.15 -13.21
CA LEU A 278 30.98 4.70 -13.06
C LEU A 278 32.40 4.31 -12.66
N GLY A 279 33.41 5.10 -13.04
CA GLY A 279 34.83 4.87 -12.68
C GLY A 279 35.06 4.94 -11.17
N SER A 280 34.42 5.88 -10.47
CA SER A 280 34.54 6.02 -9.01
C SER A 280 33.81 4.93 -8.21
N LEU A 281 32.83 4.25 -8.80
CA LEU A 281 32.14 3.11 -8.16
C LEU A 281 32.90 1.79 -8.33
N LEU A 282 33.67 1.64 -9.39
CA LEU A 282 34.40 0.41 -9.70
C LEU A 282 35.86 0.42 -9.18
N GLY A 283 36.25 1.45 -8.40
CA GLY A 283 37.59 1.51 -7.80
C GLY A 283 38.71 1.71 -8.81
N GLY A 284 38.42 2.27 -9.99
CA GLY A 284 39.40 2.56 -10.99
C GLY A 284 40.09 3.91 -10.70
N ASN A 285 41.33 3.85 -10.25
CA ASN A 285 42.31 4.96 -10.41
C ASN A 285 42.66 5.09 -11.86
#